data_8daa48d54ec9b45218da5f37ad3165da
#
_entry.id   8daa48d54ec9b45218da5f37ad3165da
#
_cell.length_a   1.000
_cell.length_b   1.000
_cell.length_c   1.000
_cell.angle_alpha   90.00
_cell.angle_beta   90.00
_cell.angle_gamma   90.00
#
_symmetry.space_group_name_H-M   'P 1'
#
loop_
_entity.id
_entity.type
_entity.pdbx_description
1 polymer ?
#
loop_
_entity_poly.entity_id
_entity_poly.type
_entity_poly.pdbx_seq_one_letter_code
_entity_poly.pdbx_strand_id
1 'polypeptide(L)'
;MAKKTKKVVNPRVARTRNAGTMTEAMFWTMIRSALRQSSRWWKPAGIAKQKARRKYFGPNKLQKWEYQCNQCKEWFKEKEIAIDHVVECGQLKCAEDLPGFIERLFCEEGFQVLCKKNCHHTKTQEYIKDK
;
A
#
# COMPACT_ATOMS: atom_id res chain seq x y z
N MET A 1 31.76 0.84 -30.71
CA MET A 1 31.32 0.01 -29.58
C MET A 1 30.53 0.86 -28.60
N ALA A 2 29.24 0.63 -28.50
CA ALA A 2 28.45 1.29 -27.50
C ALA A 2 29.00 0.88 -26.13
N LYS A 3 29.66 1.79 -25.47
CA LYS A 3 30.00 1.59 -24.08
C LYS A 3 28.68 1.41 -23.34
N LYS A 4 28.43 0.19 -22.88
CA LYS A 4 27.40 -0.02 -21.89
C LYS A 4 27.65 1.01 -20.81
N THR A 5 26.72 1.95 -20.68
CA THR A 5 26.68 2.79 -19.51
C THR A 5 26.61 1.84 -18.33
N LYS A 6 27.74 1.58 -17.73
CA LYS A 6 27.77 0.94 -16.43
C LYS A 6 26.90 1.81 -15.54
N LYS A 7 25.76 1.28 -15.05
CA LYS A 7 25.11 1.86 -13.90
C LYS A 7 26.23 2.18 -12.92
N VAL A 8 26.40 3.45 -12.66
CA VAL A 8 27.36 3.88 -11.66
C VAL A 8 26.87 3.34 -10.33
N VAL A 9 27.34 2.17 -9.97
CA VAL A 9 27.21 1.68 -8.61
C VAL A 9 28.04 2.63 -7.78
N ASN A 10 27.39 3.44 -6.95
CA ASN A 10 28.11 4.32 -6.06
C ASN A 10 29.06 3.44 -5.20
N PRO A 11 30.38 3.48 -5.41
CA PRO A 11 31.32 2.59 -4.71
C PRO A 11 31.38 2.85 -3.20
N ARG A 12 30.74 3.93 -2.72
CA ARG A 12 30.71 4.31 -1.31
C ARG A 12 29.62 3.57 -0.51
N VAL A 13 28.67 2.91 -1.19
CA VAL A 13 27.61 2.20 -0.48
C VAL A 13 28.02 0.76 -0.26
N ALA A 14 28.35 0.44 0.98
CA ALA A 14 28.76 -0.90 1.36
C ALA A 14 27.60 -1.89 1.23
N ARG A 15 27.90 -3.07 0.74
CA ARG A 15 26.96 -4.20 0.69
C ARG A 15 27.20 -5.08 1.89
N THR A 16 26.43 -4.87 2.95
CA THR A 16 26.63 -5.49 4.26
C THR A 16 25.62 -6.59 4.58
N ARG A 17 24.64 -6.80 3.71
CA ARG A 17 23.58 -7.78 3.91
C ARG A 17 23.65 -8.89 2.87
N ASN A 18 23.07 -10.03 3.22
CA ASN A 18 22.91 -11.19 2.33
C ASN A 18 24.25 -11.62 1.71
N ALA A 19 25.23 -11.91 2.58
CA ALA A 19 26.60 -12.33 2.20
C ALA A 19 27.29 -11.32 1.27
N GLY A 20 27.12 -10.02 1.52
CA GLY A 20 27.78 -8.98 0.75
C GLY A 20 27.14 -8.68 -0.61
N THR A 21 25.89 -9.05 -0.80
CA THR A 21 25.18 -8.83 -2.07
C THR A 21 24.15 -7.69 -2.02
N MET A 22 23.76 -7.24 -0.83
CA MET A 22 22.75 -6.21 -0.64
C MET A 22 23.26 -5.05 0.17
N THR A 23 22.86 -3.84 -0.23
CA THR A 23 23.02 -2.64 0.60
C THR A 23 21.94 -2.63 1.70
N GLU A 24 22.11 -1.78 2.70
CA GLU A 24 21.06 -1.56 3.71
C GLU A 24 19.73 -1.13 3.06
N ALA A 25 19.79 -0.21 2.10
CA ALA A 25 18.58 0.25 1.40
C ALA A 25 17.86 -0.90 0.67
N MET A 26 18.60 -1.77 -0.01
CA MET A 26 18.02 -2.93 -0.69
C MET A 26 17.37 -3.91 0.30
N PHE A 27 18.03 -4.13 1.43
CA PHE A 27 17.52 -5.00 2.48
C PHE A 27 16.19 -4.51 3.04
N TRP A 28 16.11 -3.24 3.43
CA TRP A 28 14.89 -2.67 4.00
C TRP A 28 13.75 -2.55 2.96
N THR A 29 14.08 -2.34 1.69
CA THR A 29 13.09 -2.41 0.61
C THR A 29 12.49 -3.82 0.51
N MET A 30 13.32 -4.84 0.62
CA MET A 30 12.87 -6.25 0.61
C MET A 30 11.96 -6.54 1.81
N ILE A 31 12.36 -6.12 3.00
CA ILE A 31 11.58 -6.33 4.23
C ILE A 31 10.21 -5.61 4.11
N ARG A 32 10.20 -4.37 3.63
CA ARG A 32 8.98 -3.61 3.41
C ARG A 32 8.04 -4.35 2.46
N SER A 33 8.56 -4.85 1.35
CA SER A 33 7.78 -5.60 0.36
C SER A 33 7.18 -6.87 0.95
N ALA A 34 7.96 -7.62 1.73
CA ALA A 34 7.50 -8.83 2.39
C ALA A 34 6.36 -8.55 3.38
N LEU A 35 6.49 -7.50 4.17
CA LEU A 35 5.45 -7.11 5.13
C LEU A 35 4.18 -6.66 4.41
N ARG A 36 4.31 -5.87 3.34
CA ARG A 36 3.15 -5.43 2.55
C ARG A 36 2.44 -6.59 1.86
N GLN A 37 3.16 -7.59 1.40
CA GLN A 37 2.55 -8.80 0.85
C GLN A 37 1.76 -9.56 1.92
N SER A 38 2.33 -9.71 3.12
CA SER A 38 1.64 -10.34 4.24
C SER A 38 0.39 -9.57 4.66
N SER A 39 0.39 -8.25 4.54
CA SER A 39 -0.74 -7.41 4.93
C SER A 39 -2.00 -7.63 4.08
N ARG A 40 -1.87 -8.25 2.90
CA ARG A 40 -3.03 -8.60 2.07
C ARG A 40 -4.02 -9.51 2.77
N TRP A 41 -3.56 -10.29 3.73
CA TRP A 41 -4.36 -11.26 4.46
C TRP A 41 -4.82 -10.72 5.82
N TRP A 42 -4.55 -9.45 6.11
CA TRP A 42 -4.90 -8.83 7.38
C TRP A 42 -6.42 -8.64 7.48
N LYS A 43 -7.04 -9.33 8.43
CA LYS A 43 -8.51 -9.40 8.56
C LYS A 43 -9.19 -8.06 8.78
N PRO A 44 -8.65 -7.14 9.60
CA PRO A 44 -9.29 -5.82 9.79
C PRO A 44 -9.53 -5.05 8.49
N ALA A 45 -8.64 -5.18 7.50
CA ALA A 45 -8.85 -4.58 6.18
C ALA A 45 -10.09 -5.17 5.48
N GLY A 46 -10.24 -6.47 5.50
CA GLY A 46 -11.43 -7.15 4.96
C GLY A 46 -12.71 -6.80 5.68
N ILE A 47 -12.64 -6.65 6.99
CA ILE A 47 -13.79 -6.22 7.80
C ILE A 47 -14.22 -4.80 7.42
N ALA A 48 -13.29 -3.89 7.25
CA ALA A 48 -13.58 -2.53 6.80
C ALA A 48 -14.27 -2.52 5.42
N LYS A 49 -13.81 -3.37 4.51
CA LYS A 49 -14.44 -3.55 3.20
C LYS A 49 -15.87 -4.04 3.33
N GLN A 50 -16.13 -5.04 4.16
CA GLN A 50 -17.47 -5.57 4.39
C GLN A 50 -18.41 -4.54 4.98
N LYS A 51 -17.94 -3.70 5.89
CA LYS A 51 -18.75 -2.63 6.49
C LYS A 51 -19.13 -1.54 5.49
N ALA A 52 -18.35 -1.35 4.44
CA ALA A 52 -18.57 -0.33 3.43
C ALA A 52 -19.54 -0.79 2.33
N ARG A 53 -19.99 -2.04 2.32
CA ARG A 53 -20.80 -2.60 1.25
C ARG A 53 -22.29 -2.61 1.58
N ARG A 54 -23.09 -2.63 0.52
CA ARG A 54 -24.53 -2.93 0.59
C ARG A 54 -24.90 -3.80 -0.61
N LYS A 55 -26.07 -4.44 -0.55
CA LYS A 55 -26.57 -5.23 -1.68
C LYS A 55 -26.81 -4.32 -2.89
N TYR A 56 -26.33 -4.80 -4.03
CA TYR A 56 -26.55 -4.15 -5.31
C TYR A 56 -27.84 -4.67 -5.94
N PHE A 57 -28.71 -3.76 -6.37
CA PHE A 57 -29.97 -4.09 -7.03
C PHE A 57 -30.06 -3.51 -8.45
N GLY A 58 -28.92 -3.19 -9.05
CA GLY A 58 -28.87 -2.62 -10.37
C GLY A 58 -29.01 -3.66 -11.50
N PRO A 59 -28.82 -3.23 -12.76
CA PRO A 59 -29.07 -4.07 -13.92
C PRO A 59 -28.06 -5.20 -14.13
N ASN A 60 -26.87 -5.12 -13.56
CA ASN A 60 -25.84 -6.15 -13.72
C ASN A 60 -26.10 -7.31 -12.76
N LYS A 61 -26.65 -8.40 -13.31
CA LYS A 61 -27.04 -9.58 -12.51
C LYS A 61 -25.85 -10.32 -11.88
N LEU A 62 -24.63 -10.11 -12.36
CA LEU A 62 -23.43 -10.74 -11.83
C LEU A 62 -22.87 -10.00 -10.61
N GLN A 63 -23.23 -8.74 -10.46
CA GLN A 63 -22.79 -7.94 -9.33
C GLN A 63 -23.75 -8.14 -8.15
N LYS A 64 -23.20 -8.57 -7.01
CA LYS A 64 -23.97 -8.81 -5.77
C LYS A 64 -23.90 -7.64 -4.80
N TRP A 65 -22.79 -6.94 -4.78
CA TRP A 65 -22.48 -5.92 -3.79
C TRP A 65 -21.96 -4.63 -4.46
N GLU A 66 -22.21 -3.52 -3.80
CA GLU A 66 -21.56 -2.25 -4.11
C GLU A 66 -20.94 -1.65 -2.86
N TYR A 67 -19.90 -0.86 -3.02
CA TYR A 67 -19.06 -0.36 -1.95
C TYR A 67 -19.03 1.16 -1.97
N GLN A 68 -19.18 1.76 -0.80
CA GLN A 68 -19.17 3.22 -0.66
C GLN A 68 -17.74 3.72 -0.45
N CYS A 69 -17.34 4.70 -1.26
CA CYS A 69 -16.10 5.44 -1.02
C CYS A 69 -16.26 6.29 0.24
N ASN A 70 -15.31 6.20 1.15
CA ASN A 70 -15.35 6.95 2.41
C ASN A 70 -15.22 8.47 2.22
N GLN A 71 -14.63 8.90 1.13
CA GLN A 71 -14.40 10.32 0.86
C GLN A 71 -15.50 10.96 0.03
N CYS A 72 -15.79 10.44 -1.15
CA CYS A 72 -16.81 11.03 -2.04
C CYS A 72 -18.22 10.53 -1.80
N LYS A 73 -18.38 9.46 -1.00
CA LYS A 73 -19.66 8.82 -0.63
C LYS A 73 -20.42 8.22 -1.80
N GLU A 74 -19.83 8.13 -2.99
CA GLU A 74 -20.41 7.45 -4.13
C GLU A 74 -20.25 5.93 -3.99
N TRP A 75 -21.05 5.18 -4.71
CA TRP A 75 -21.06 3.72 -4.69
C TRP A 75 -20.41 3.14 -5.93
N PHE A 76 -19.59 2.11 -5.73
CA PHE A 76 -18.77 1.50 -6.77
C PHE A 76 -18.80 -0.02 -6.67
N LYS A 77 -18.51 -0.69 -7.80
CA LYS A 77 -18.29 -2.14 -7.79
C LYS A 77 -16.89 -2.45 -7.18
N GLU A 78 -16.70 -3.69 -6.80
CA GLU A 78 -15.48 -4.13 -6.10
C GLU A 78 -14.18 -3.77 -6.83
N LYS A 79 -14.17 -3.89 -8.15
CA LYS A 79 -12.97 -3.58 -8.96
C LYS A 79 -12.59 -2.10 -8.95
N GLU A 80 -13.50 -1.24 -8.60
CA GLU A 80 -13.31 0.22 -8.65
C GLU A 80 -12.91 0.82 -7.32
N ILE A 81 -12.81 0.00 -6.27
CA ILE A 81 -12.42 0.46 -4.93
C ILE A 81 -11.09 -0.14 -4.49
N ALA A 82 -10.42 0.56 -3.61
CA ALA A 82 -9.22 0.08 -2.93
C ALA A 82 -9.39 0.27 -1.42
N ILE A 83 -8.82 -0.65 -0.66
CA ILE A 83 -8.73 -0.51 0.78
C ILE A 83 -7.46 0.28 1.08
N ASP A 84 -7.60 1.34 1.84
CA ASP A 84 -6.52 2.27 2.13
C ASP A 84 -6.36 2.45 3.64
N HIS A 85 -5.14 2.77 4.07
CA HIS A 85 -4.88 3.14 5.45
C HIS A 85 -5.24 4.62 5.65
N VAL A 86 -6.03 4.92 6.68
CA VAL A 86 -6.36 6.32 7.01
C VAL A 86 -5.08 7.07 7.34
N VAL A 87 -4.20 6.44 8.11
CA VAL A 87 -2.85 6.95 8.39
C VAL A 87 -1.86 6.20 7.52
N GLU A 88 -1.08 6.92 6.71
CA GLU A 88 -0.09 6.30 5.84
C GLU A 88 0.93 5.49 6.64
N CYS A 89 1.36 4.35 6.08
CA CYS A 89 2.31 3.46 6.75
C CYS A 89 3.69 4.10 6.91
N GLY A 90 4.02 5.05 6.06
CA GLY A 90 5.29 5.74 6.10
C GLY A 90 6.42 4.94 5.45
N GLN A 91 7.63 5.25 5.88
CA GLN A 91 8.84 4.65 5.34
C GLN A 91 9.36 3.54 6.25
N LEU A 92 10.11 2.62 5.66
CA LEU A 92 10.88 1.60 6.38
C LEU A 92 12.28 1.57 5.77
N LYS A 93 13.21 2.33 6.37
CA LYS A 93 14.58 2.47 5.89
C LYS A 93 15.63 1.94 6.86
N CYS A 94 15.25 1.71 8.09
CA CYS A 94 16.14 1.24 9.15
C CYS A 94 15.33 0.51 10.23
N ALA A 95 16.04 -0.15 11.14
CA ALA A 95 15.40 -0.91 12.21
C ALA A 95 14.51 -0.05 13.10
N GLU A 96 14.86 1.20 13.33
CA GLU A 96 14.11 2.13 14.16
C GLU A 96 12.73 2.45 13.60
N ASP A 97 12.58 2.39 12.27
CA ASP A 97 11.29 2.60 11.60
C ASP A 97 10.33 1.42 11.77
N LEU A 98 10.86 0.23 12.08
CA LEU A 98 10.12 -1.02 12.01
C LEU A 98 8.91 -1.08 12.94
N PRO A 99 9.01 -0.75 14.24
CA PRO A 99 7.84 -0.83 15.13
C PRO A 99 6.68 0.05 14.67
N GLY A 100 6.94 1.30 14.31
CA GLY A 100 5.92 2.23 13.83
C GLY A 100 5.32 1.78 12.51
N PHE A 101 6.13 1.30 11.58
CA PHE A 101 5.67 0.79 10.30
C PHE A 101 4.72 -0.40 10.48
N ILE A 102 5.07 -1.36 11.35
CA ILE A 102 4.24 -2.53 11.65
C ILE A 102 2.90 -2.11 12.25
N GLU A 103 2.91 -1.19 13.22
CA GLU A 103 1.69 -0.71 13.86
C GLU A 103 0.74 -0.02 12.88
N ARG A 104 1.28 0.73 11.92
CA ARG A 104 0.46 1.40 10.90
C ARG A 104 -0.01 0.44 9.81
N LEU A 105 0.83 -0.51 9.41
CA LEU A 105 0.48 -1.48 8.36
C LEU A 105 -0.55 -2.50 8.84
N PHE A 106 -0.35 -3.02 10.04
CA PHE A 106 -1.20 -4.04 10.66
C PHE A 106 -2.08 -3.45 11.77
N CYS A 107 -2.70 -2.32 11.50
CA CYS A 107 -3.60 -1.69 12.45
C CYS A 107 -4.92 -2.48 12.56
N GLU A 108 -5.53 -2.46 13.74
CA GLU A 108 -6.81 -3.09 13.97
C GLU A 108 -7.96 -2.23 13.44
N GLU A 109 -7.82 -0.92 13.57
CA GLU A 109 -8.73 0.08 13.04
C GLU A 109 -7.92 1.04 12.17
N GLY A 110 -8.57 1.80 11.31
CA GLY A 110 -7.89 2.77 10.47
C GLY A 110 -7.77 2.36 9.03
N PHE A 111 -8.62 1.44 8.58
CA PHE A 111 -8.79 1.15 7.16
C PHE A 111 -10.01 1.87 6.61
N GLN A 112 -9.94 2.26 5.35
CA GLN A 112 -11.06 2.89 4.66
C GLN A 112 -11.15 2.38 3.22
N VAL A 113 -12.33 2.49 2.63
CA VAL A 113 -12.57 2.17 1.22
C VAL A 113 -12.57 3.47 0.43
N LEU A 114 -11.77 3.54 -0.61
CA LEU A 114 -11.70 4.69 -1.51
C LEU A 114 -11.88 4.24 -2.95
N CYS A 115 -12.49 5.08 -3.78
CA CYS A 115 -12.56 4.82 -5.22
C CYS A 115 -11.17 5.01 -5.85
N LYS A 116 -10.79 4.07 -6.73
CA LYS A 116 -9.43 4.04 -7.31
C LYS A 116 -9.12 5.25 -8.17
N LYS A 117 -10.07 5.69 -9.00
CA LYS A 117 -9.82 6.72 -10.00
C LYS A 117 -9.68 8.13 -9.41
N ASN A 118 -10.41 8.43 -8.33
CA ASN A 118 -10.45 9.77 -7.76
C ASN A 118 -9.82 9.84 -6.38
N CYS A 119 -10.49 9.33 -5.37
CA CYS A 119 -10.12 9.59 -3.98
C CYS A 119 -8.82 8.90 -3.57
N HIS A 120 -8.62 7.64 -3.96
CA HIS A 120 -7.38 6.92 -3.65
C HIS A 120 -6.19 7.54 -4.38
N HIS A 121 -6.37 7.84 -5.65
CA HIS A 121 -5.33 8.48 -6.46
C HIS A 121 -4.94 9.86 -5.91
N THR A 122 -5.92 10.69 -5.59
CA THR A 122 -5.69 12.03 -5.03
C THR A 122 -4.95 11.96 -3.71
N LYS A 123 -5.35 11.07 -2.81
CA LYS A 123 -4.67 10.87 -1.53
C LYS A 123 -3.22 10.46 -1.72
N THR A 124 -2.94 9.53 -2.64
CA THR A 124 -1.58 9.08 -2.94
C THR A 124 -0.73 10.22 -3.48
N GLN A 125 -1.27 11.07 -4.36
CA GLN A 125 -0.56 12.21 -4.91
C GLN A 125 -0.24 13.25 -3.84
N GLU A 126 -1.17 13.54 -2.94
CA GLU A 126 -0.95 14.45 -1.82
C GLU A 126 0.14 13.94 -0.90
N TYR A 127 0.13 12.67 -0.57
CA TYR A 127 1.17 12.04 0.25
C TYR A 127 2.55 12.16 -0.38
N ILE A 128 2.67 11.95 -1.69
CA ILE A 128 3.93 12.09 -2.42
C ILE A 128 4.42 13.54 -2.41
N LYS A 129 3.52 14.52 -2.57
CA LYS A 129 3.88 15.95 -2.54
C LYS A 129 4.41 16.40 -1.18
N ASP A 130 3.90 15.85 -0.11
CA ASP A 130 4.31 16.18 1.26
C ASP A 130 5.68 15.58 1.63
N LYS A 131 6.25 14.80 0.77
CA LYS A 131 7.57 14.22 0.88
C LYS A 131 8.59 14.99 0.04
#